data_3cb3a55ba049ed24c98d7bff22a1af2f
#
_entry.id   3cb3a55ba049ed24c98d7bff22a1af2f
#
_cell.length_a   1.000
_cell.length_b   1.000
_cell.length_c   1.000
_cell.angle_alpha   90.00
_cell.angle_beta   90.00
_cell.angle_gamma   90.00
#
_symmetry.space_group_name_H-M   'P 1'
#
loop_
_entity.id
_entity.type
_entity.pdbx_description
1 polymer ?
#
loop_
_entity_poly.entity_id
_entity_poly.type
_entity_poly.pdbx_seq_one_letter_code
_entity_poly.pdbx_strand_id
1 'polypeptide(L)'
;MTGLRGEAAIIGIAELPAERKQTRPPSFTLDQYALLAKMVVDDAGVDATVVNGLLCHGLAESDMFAPATLSEYLGLPVDFGERVDLGGATAAGMVWRAAVAVELGLCDAVLAVVPGSSVLPTSARRPSSPPGWHGASSNKYGSPQAEFEIPYGNVGQNAPYAQIAQRYAAVFGYDAAALAKIAVDQRTNACAHPGAVFHGKPITVDDVLTSPMIADPIHMLETVMRVQGGAGVLVANADVARRARHRPVWVKGFGEHIAFKTATYAEDLMTTPISRAAEKAFAMARLTPAAVDVASLYDCYTITVLMTLENAGFCGKGEGMAWVNQHDLTFAGDFPLNTAGGQLSFGQAGMAGGMHHVVDAARQVMGRAGQAQVADCHRAFVSGTGGIMSEQVALVLGGD
;
A
#
# COMPACT_ATOMS: atom_id res chain seq x y z
N MET A 1 -14.26 -3.13 26.25
CA MET A 1 -14.15 -3.26 24.79
C MET A 1 -12.68 -3.06 24.45
N THR A 2 -12.08 -3.97 23.73
CA THR A 2 -10.70 -3.86 23.26
C THR A 2 -10.75 -3.45 21.78
N GLY A 3 -10.20 -2.29 21.42
CA GLY A 3 -10.14 -1.82 20.05
C GLY A 3 -10.62 -0.37 19.89
N LEU A 4 -10.66 0.07 18.63
CA LEU A 4 -11.19 1.39 18.27
C LEU A 4 -12.69 1.52 18.60
N ARG A 5 -13.09 2.76 18.92
CA ARG A 5 -14.51 3.10 19.11
C ARG A 5 -15.25 3.30 17.78
N GLY A 6 -14.50 3.41 16.68
CA GLY A 6 -15.01 3.68 15.35
C GLY A 6 -15.34 5.17 15.12
N GLU A 7 -14.64 6.04 15.83
CA GLU A 7 -14.84 7.50 15.79
C GLU A 7 -13.74 8.22 15.01
N ALA A 8 -12.82 7.48 14.40
CA ALA A 8 -11.80 8.00 13.51
C ALA A 8 -12.14 7.71 12.05
N ALA A 9 -12.02 8.71 11.17
CA ALA A 9 -12.35 8.56 9.77
C ALA A 9 -11.32 9.21 8.84
N ILE A 10 -11.07 8.60 7.69
CA ILE A 10 -10.42 9.26 6.55
C ILE A 10 -11.44 10.22 5.95
N ILE A 11 -11.10 11.50 5.86
CA ILE A 11 -11.97 12.59 5.40
C ILE A 11 -11.45 13.31 4.16
N GLY A 12 -10.18 13.14 3.83
CA GLY A 12 -9.52 13.70 2.64
C GLY A 12 -8.52 12.72 2.07
N ILE A 13 -8.43 12.67 0.76
CA ILE A 13 -7.51 11.80 0.01
C ILE A 13 -6.86 12.58 -1.12
N ALA A 14 -5.60 12.30 -1.40
CA ALA A 14 -4.91 12.87 -2.55
C ALA A 14 -3.89 11.93 -3.14
N GLU A 15 -3.68 12.06 -4.45
CA GLU A 15 -2.64 11.36 -5.19
C GLU A 15 -1.99 12.30 -6.21
N LEU A 16 -0.68 12.22 -6.33
CA LEU A 16 0.02 12.78 -7.48
C LEU A 16 -0.08 11.80 -8.66
N PRO A 17 -0.21 12.28 -9.90
CA PRO A 17 -0.28 11.42 -11.08
C PRO A 17 0.91 10.47 -11.16
N ALA A 18 0.64 9.21 -11.52
CA ALA A 18 1.67 8.21 -11.73
C ALA A 18 2.43 8.47 -13.05
N GLU A 19 3.75 8.68 -12.98
CA GLU A 19 4.58 9.00 -14.14
C GLU A 19 5.74 8.02 -14.29
N ARG A 20 5.84 7.33 -15.43
CA ARG A 20 7.02 6.50 -15.77
C ARG A 20 8.26 7.33 -16.08
N LYS A 21 8.04 8.43 -16.80
CA LYS A 21 9.08 9.43 -17.09
C LYS A 21 8.67 10.69 -16.36
N GLN A 22 9.61 11.25 -15.64
CA GLN A 22 9.32 12.48 -14.95
C GLN A 22 9.06 13.60 -15.96
N THR A 23 7.87 14.17 -15.86
CA THR A 23 7.45 15.36 -16.61
C THR A 23 7.37 16.59 -15.72
N ARG A 24 7.21 16.38 -14.41
CA ARG A 24 7.18 17.45 -13.40
C ARG A 24 8.58 18.04 -13.18
N PRO A 25 8.68 19.32 -12.82
CA PRO A 25 9.94 19.93 -12.42
C PRO A 25 10.62 19.15 -11.28
N PRO A 26 11.97 19.25 -11.18
CA PRO A 26 12.67 18.74 -10.01
C PRO A 26 12.07 19.29 -8.72
N SER A 27 11.92 18.44 -7.73
CA SER A 27 11.36 18.80 -6.42
C SER A 27 12.02 17.98 -5.32
N PHE A 28 12.17 18.60 -4.17
CA PHE A 28 12.57 17.91 -2.93
C PHE A 28 11.40 17.06 -2.38
N THR A 29 11.70 16.12 -1.49
CA THR A 29 10.62 15.41 -0.78
C THR A 29 9.79 16.37 0.08
N LEU A 30 10.41 17.39 0.67
CA LEU A 30 9.70 18.46 1.40
C LEU A 30 8.63 19.16 0.55
N ASP A 31 8.97 19.53 -0.70
CA ASP A 31 8.00 20.16 -1.62
C ASP A 31 6.84 19.23 -1.95
N GLN A 32 7.14 17.93 -2.13
CA GLN A 32 6.10 16.94 -2.41
C GLN A 32 5.20 16.70 -1.20
N TYR A 33 5.75 16.71 0.02
CA TYR A 33 4.97 16.68 1.25
C TYR A 33 4.02 17.88 1.34
N ALA A 34 4.52 19.09 1.09
CA ALA A 34 3.71 20.30 1.15
C ALA A 34 2.58 20.29 0.11
N LEU A 35 2.88 19.87 -1.13
CA LEU A 35 1.87 19.77 -2.19
C LEU A 35 0.79 18.75 -1.82
N LEU A 36 1.18 17.55 -1.39
CA LEU A 36 0.22 16.50 -1.00
C LEU A 36 -0.58 16.91 0.24
N ALA A 37 0.06 17.53 1.24
CA ALA A 37 -0.61 18.06 2.43
C ALA A 37 -1.72 19.04 2.05
N LYS A 38 -1.38 20.01 1.19
CA LYS A 38 -2.37 20.96 0.67
C LYS A 38 -3.52 20.27 -0.07
N MET A 39 -3.19 19.35 -0.97
CA MET A 39 -4.20 18.61 -1.75
C MET A 39 -5.16 17.82 -0.84
N VAL A 40 -4.63 17.13 0.18
CA VAL A 40 -5.43 16.33 1.12
C VAL A 40 -6.37 17.22 1.96
N VAL A 41 -5.88 18.35 2.46
CA VAL A 41 -6.68 19.30 3.26
C VAL A 41 -7.74 19.98 2.40
N ASP A 42 -7.36 20.40 1.19
CA ASP A 42 -8.30 20.97 0.22
C ASP A 42 -9.42 19.98 -0.16
N ASP A 43 -9.07 18.69 -0.34
CA ASP A 43 -10.03 17.63 -0.64
C ASP A 43 -10.99 17.41 0.53
N ALA A 44 -10.47 17.34 1.76
CA ALA A 44 -11.30 17.23 2.96
C ALA A 44 -12.26 18.42 3.15
N GLY A 45 -11.91 19.57 2.64
CA GLY A 45 -12.72 20.79 2.75
C GLY A 45 -12.81 21.34 4.17
N VAL A 46 -11.78 21.10 4.99
CA VAL A 46 -11.67 21.60 6.36
C VAL A 46 -10.59 22.69 6.44
N ASP A 47 -10.64 23.49 7.50
CA ASP A 47 -9.58 24.44 7.79
C ASP A 47 -8.28 23.74 8.18
N ALA A 48 -7.15 24.17 7.66
CA ALA A 48 -5.85 23.56 7.95
C ALA A 48 -5.48 23.64 9.45
N THR A 49 -6.06 24.56 10.20
CA THR A 49 -5.83 24.71 11.64
C THR A 49 -6.35 23.55 12.49
N VAL A 50 -7.22 22.68 11.92
CA VAL A 50 -7.64 21.45 12.62
C VAL A 50 -6.56 20.35 12.58
N VAL A 51 -5.56 20.50 11.70
CA VAL A 51 -4.48 19.53 11.55
C VAL A 51 -3.43 19.78 12.61
N ASN A 52 -3.47 18.98 13.67
CA ASN A 52 -2.53 19.03 14.79
C ASN A 52 -1.87 17.67 15.07
N GLY A 53 -1.91 16.77 14.07
CA GLY A 53 -1.16 15.50 14.05
C GLY A 53 -0.49 15.29 12.69
N LEU A 54 0.71 14.68 12.71
CA LEU A 54 1.53 14.46 11.50
C LEU A 54 2.21 13.10 11.54
N LEU A 55 1.98 12.31 10.51
CA LEU A 55 2.72 11.07 10.26
C LEU A 55 3.52 11.17 8.96
N CYS A 56 4.78 10.80 9.01
CA CYS A 56 5.67 10.78 7.86
C CYS A 56 6.46 9.48 7.76
N HIS A 57 6.93 9.16 6.56
CA HIS A 57 7.86 8.04 6.37
C HIS A 57 9.31 8.50 6.63
N GLY A 58 9.77 9.49 5.90
CA GLY A 58 11.12 10.02 6.00
C GLY A 58 11.32 11.15 5.01
N LEU A 59 12.45 11.82 5.15
CA LEU A 59 12.89 12.91 4.28
C LEU A 59 14.21 12.54 3.62
N ALA A 60 14.32 12.74 2.32
CA ALA A 60 15.60 12.58 1.63
C ALA A 60 16.60 13.67 2.04
N GLU A 61 16.09 14.81 2.50
CA GLU A 61 16.85 15.99 2.91
C GLU A 61 17.29 15.94 4.38
N SER A 62 16.68 15.06 5.23
CA SER A 62 16.99 14.96 6.63
C SER A 62 16.78 13.54 7.17
N ASP A 63 17.84 12.94 7.67
CA ASP A 63 17.80 11.57 8.23
C ASP A 63 17.19 11.52 9.64
N MET A 64 17.18 12.64 10.36
CA MET A 64 16.69 12.75 11.73
C MET A 64 15.66 13.88 11.87
N PHE A 65 14.85 13.80 12.91
CA PHE A 65 13.83 14.82 13.23
C PHE A 65 12.83 15.09 12.10
N ALA A 66 12.52 14.07 11.29
CA ALA A 66 11.63 14.24 10.14
C ALA A 66 10.27 14.86 10.51
N PRO A 67 9.55 14.45 11.58
CA PRO A 67 8.30 15.09 11.96
C PRO A 67 8.46 16.59 12.29
N ALA A 68 9.49 16.95 13.07
CA ALA A 68 9.74 18.35 13.44
C ALA A 68 10.12 19.21 12.22
N THR A 69 10.98 18.68 11.33
CA THR A 69 11.37 19.36 10.09
C THR A 69 10.15 19.60 9.20
N LEU A 70 9.27 18.63 9.08
CA LEU A 70 8.03 18.76 8.29
C LEU A 70 7.05 19.72 8.94
N SER A 71 6.83 19.63 10.25
CA SER A 71 5.98 20.55 11.00
C SER A 71 6.40 22.01 10.79
N GLU A 72 7.70 22.29 10.90
CA GLU A 72 8.28 23.62 10.63
C GLU A 72 8.09 24.03 9.17
N TYR A 73 8.42 23.16 8.20
CA TYR A 73 8.31 23.46 6.79
C TYR A 73 6.86 23.70 6.34
N LEU A 74 5.92 22.95 6.89
CA LEU A 74 4.48 23.10 6.60
C LEU A 74 3.84 24.27 7.37
N GLY A 75 4.52 24.83 8.38
CA GLY A 75 3.93 25.82 9.26
C GLY A 75 2.78 25.27 10.12
N LEU A 76 2.79 23.97 10.42
CA LEU A 76 1.76 23.27 11.18
C LEU A 76 2.35 22.78 12.52
N PRO A 77 2.17 23.52 13.62
CA PRO A 77 2.51 23.00 14.92
C PRO A 77 1.62 21.81 15.26
N VAL A 78 2.20 20.71 15.71
CA VAL A 78 1.47 19.46 15.96
C VAL A 78 1.64 18.99 17.41
N ASP A 79 0.56 18.43 17.96
CA ASP A 79 0.53 17.82 19.29
C ASP A 79 0.98 16.34 19.25
N PHE A 80 0.84 15.71 18.05
CA PHE A 80 1.24 14.35 17.79
C PHE A 80 2.05 14.26 16.49
N GLY A 81 3.25 13.71 16.55
CA GLY A 81 4.12 13.52 15.38
C GLY A 81 4.93 12.24 15.48
N GLU A 82 4.91 11.40 14.42
CA GLU A 82 5.66 10.15 14.37
C GLU A 82 6.23 9.88 12.98
N ARG A 83 7.44 9.31 12.95
CA ARG A 83 7.99 8.68 11.74
C ARG A 83 7.67 7.19 11.75
N VAL A 84 6.93 6.74 10.73
CA VAL A 84 6.55 5.33 10.56
C VAL A 84 7.41 4.69 9.48
N ASP A 85 8.00 3.54 9.78
CA ASP A 85 8.81 2.75 8.84
C ASP A 85 8.49 1.26 8.99
N LEU A 86 7.60 0.79 8.14
CA LEU A 86 7.17 -0.61 7.99
C LEU A 86 7.30 -1.07 6.54
N GLY A 87 8.31 -0.54 5.82
CA GLY A 87 8.43 -0.81 4.40
C GLY A 87 7.14 -0.47 3.64
N GLY A 88 6.69 -1.34 2.74
CA GLY A 88 5.44 -1.12 1.99
C GLY A 88 4.17 -1.13 2.84
N ALA A 89 4.23 -1.61 4.10
CA ALA A 89 3.12 -1.55 5.05
C ALA A 89 2.98 -0.19 5.76
N THR A 90 3.95 0.72 5.56
CA THR A 90 4.02 2.03 6.24
C THR A 90 2.71 2.81 6.16
N ALA A 91 2.10 2.89 4.99
CA ALA A 91 0.89 3.68 4.79
C ALA A 91 -0.31 3.17 5.60
N ALA A 92 -0.57 1.86 5.54
CA ALA A 92 -1.61 1.25 6.36
C ALA A 92 -1.29 1.37 7.86
N GLY A 93 0.01 1.28 8.21
CA GLY A 93 0.53 1.55 9.55
C GLY A 93 0.29 2.98 10.03
N MET A 94 0.40 3.97 9.15
CA MET A 94 0.07 5.37 9.46
C MET A 94 -1.43 5.55 9.75
N VAL A 95 -2.31 4.93 8.96
CA VAL A 95 -3.76 5.10 9.11
C VAL A 95 -4.25 4.63 10.47
N TRP A 96 -3.81 3.46 10.94
CA TRP A 96 -4.26 2.99 12.24
C TRP A 96 -3.66 3.79 13.41
N ARG A 97 -2.40 4.25 13.27
CA ARG A 97 -1.77 5.13 14.28
C ARG A 97 -2.50 6.47 14.36
N ALA A 98 -2.87 7.03 13.21
CA ALA A 98 -3.69 8.24 13.15
C ALA A 98 -5.06 8.01 13.83
N ALA A 99 -5.74 6.90 13.52
CA ALA A 99 -7.02 6.57 14.14
C ALA A 99 -6.92 6.44 15.66
N VAL A 100 -5.90 5.78 16.17
CA VAL A 100 -5.67 5.67 17.63
C VAL A 100 -5.38 7.04 18.23
N ALA A 101 -4.56 7.87 17.60
CA ALA A 101 -4.20 9.19 18.13
C ALA A 101 -5.45 10.09 18.28
N VAL A 102 -6.33 10.13 17.26
CA VAL A 102 -7.56 10.95 17.35
C VAL A 102 -8.60 10.37 18.30
N GLU A 103 -8.72 9.05 18.41
CA GLU A 103 -9.66 8.43 19.36
C GLU A 103 -9.21 8.53 20.82
N LEU A 104 -7.91 8.64 21.07
CA LEU A 104 -7.35 8.93 22.40
C LEU A 104 -7.38 10.42 22.73
N GLY A 105 -7.76 11.29 21.80
CA GLY A 105 -7.79 12.74 21.98
C GLY A 105 -6.40 13.38 22.04
N LEU A 106 -5.39 12.74 21.46
CA LEU A 106 -4.04 13.34 21.36
C LEU A 106 -4.02 14.47 20.33
N CYS A 107 -4.88 14.42 19.33
CA CYS A 107 -5.05 15.41 18.29
C CYS A 107 -6.43 15.27 17.63
N ASP A 108 -6.86 16.27 16.86
CA ASP A 108 -8.16 16.30 16.20
C ASP A 108 -8.10 15.69 14.79
N ALA A 109 -7.03 15.99 14.07
CA ALA A 109 -6.80 15.47 12.73
C ALA A 109 -5.31 15.21 12.47
N VAL A 110 -5.02 14.09 11.86
CA VAL A 110 -3.67 13.61 11.55
C VAL A 110 -3.48 13.58 10.04
N LEU A 111 -2.50 14.31 9.56
CA LEU A 111 -2.04 14.26 8.19
C LEU A 111 -1.07 13.09 8.02
N ALA A 112 -1.42 12.13 7.16
CA ALA A 112 -0.59 10.98 6.81
C ALA A 112 -0.27 11.03 5.31
N VAL A 113 0.94 11.45 4.98
CA VAL A 113 1.37 11.70 3.61
C VAL A 113 2.65 10.94 3.30
N VAL A 114 2.69 10.32 2.14
CA VAL A 114 3.86 9.59 1.64
C VAL A 114 4.18 10.13 0.23
N PRO A 115 5.22 10.94 0.06
CA PRO A 115 5.70 11.36 -1.25
C PRO A 115 6.39 10.20 -1.97
N GLY A 116 6.55 10.32 -3.27
CA GLY A 116 7.49 9.50 -4.03
C GLY A 116 8.94 9.88 -3.74
N SER A 117 9.85 9.37 -4.55
CA SER A 117 11.26 9.75 -4.45
C SER A 117 11.48 11.21 -4.82
N SER A 118 12.43 11.86 -4.16
CA SER A 118 12.84 13.21 -4.55
C SER A 118 13.38 13.21 -5.97
N VAL A 119 13.10 14.27 -6.69
CA VAL A 119 13.58 14.48 -8.03
C VAL A 119 14.52 15.67 -8.04
N LEU A 120 15.80 15.37 -8.04
CA LEU A 120 16.84 16.38 -8.04
C LEU A 120 17.33 16.70 -9.47
N PRO A 121 17.80 17.94 -9.73
CA PRO A 121 18.53 18.24 -10.95
C PRO A 121 19.68 17.27 -11.17
N THR A 122 19.99 16.96 -12.43
CA THR A 122 21.06 16.01 -12.78
C THR A 122 22.41 16.37 -12.13
N SER A 123 22.68 17.66 -11.97
CA SER A 123 23.89 18.18 -11.33
C SER A 123 23.97 17.94 -9.82
N ALA A 124 22.83 17.70 -9.16
CA ALA A 124 22.74 17.45 -7.73
C ALA A 124 22.60 15.96 -7.39
N ARG A 125 22.54 15.08 -8.39
CA ARG A 125 22.43 13.64 -8.17
C ARG A 125 23.68 13.10 -7.50
N ARG A 126 23.52 12.51 -6.32
CA ARG A 126 24.55 11.65 -5.75
C ARG A 126 24.73 10.41 -6.64
N PRO A 127 25.94 9.80 -6.70
CA PRO A 127 26.13 8.53 -7.37
C PRO A 127 25.05 7.54 -6.90
N SER A 128 24.37 6.90 -7.86
CA SER A 128 23.40 5.86 -7.55
C SER A 128 24.08 4.72 -6.81
N SER A 129 23.32 4.02 -5.97
CA SER A 129 23.75 2.73 -5.40
C SER A 129 24.27 1.81 -6.53
N PRO A 130 25.19 0.88 -6.24
CA PRO A 130 25.72 -0.04 -7.24
C PRO A 130 24.64 -0.63 -8.13
N PRO A 131 24.90 -0.87 -9.43
CA PRO A 131 23.95 -1.52 -10.32
C PRO A 131 23.48 -2.85 -9.71
N GLY A 132 22.17 -3.10 -9.74
CA GLY A 132 21.55 -4.30 -9.17
C GLY A 132 21.09 -4.17 -7.73
N TRP A 133 21.41 -3.09 -7.02
CA TRP A 133 20.90 -2.85 -5.68
C TRP A 133 19.49 -2.28 -5.73
N HIS A 134 18.51 -3.03 -5.25
CA HIS A 134 17.11 -2.61 -5.17
C HIS A 134 16.55 -2.76 -3.75
N GLY A 135 16.50 -1.69 -3.08
CA GLY A 135 15.56 -1.16 -2.13
C GLY A 135 15.46 -1.72 -0.75
N ALA A 136 14.95 -2.87 -0.48
CA ALA A 136 14.53 -3.24 0.87
C ALA A 136 15.62 -3.89 1.75
N SER A 137 16.78 -4.14 1.19
CA SER A 137 17.89 -4.81 1.89
C SER A 137 19.00 -3.83 2.23
N SER A 138 19.64 -4.03 3.37
CA SER A 138 20.80 -3.26 3.77
C SER A 138 22.09 -3.94 3.30
N ASN A 139 23.00 -3.19 2.67
CA ASN A 139 24.35 -3.65 2.35
C ASN A 139 25.39 -3.24 3.40
N LYS A 140 24.94 -2.66 4.49
CA LYS A 140 25.85 -2.24 5.56
C LYS A 140 26.37 -3.46 6.29
N TYR A 141 27.68 -3.51 6.53
CA TYR A 141 28.34 -4.53 7.36
C TYR A 141 27.63 -4.70 8.69
N GLY A 142 27.40 -5.94 9.07
CA GLY A 142 26.65 -6.29 10.30
C GLY A 142 25.14 -6.37 10.11
N SER A 143 24.57 -5.97 8.95
CA SER A 143 23.15 -6.21 8.71
C SER A 143 22.93 -7.68 8.30
N PRO A 144 21.81 -8.30 8.71
CA PRO A 144 21.52 -9.69 8.37
C PRO A 144 21.57 -9.97 6.86
N GLN A 145 21.06 -9.05 6.04
CA GLN A 145 21.07 -9.20 4.59
C GLN A 145 22.50 -9.18 4.03
N ALA A 146 23.35 -8.26 4.51
CA ALA A 146 24.72 -8.16 4.03
C ALA A 146 25.55 -9.41 4.38
N GLU A 147 25.30 -10.00 5.56
CA GLU A 147 26.09 -11.13 6.05
C GLU A 147 25.56 -12.47 5.56
N PHE A 148 24.23 -12.66 5.46
CA PHE A 148 23.62 -13.98 5.27
C PHE A 148 22.79 -14.15 3.99
N GLU A 149 22.57 -13.09 3.21
CA GLU A 149 21.80 -13.18 1.98
C GLU A 149 22.58 -12.69 0.74
N ILE A 150 23.15 -11.49 0.78
CA ILE A 150 23.86 -10.90 -0.37
C ILE A 150 25.03 -11.78 -0.86
N PRO A 151 25.86 -12.36 0.02
CA PRO A 151 26.96 -13.23 -0.43
C PRO A 151 26.52 -14.46 -1.22
N TYR A 152 25.25 -14.86 -1.05
CA TYR A 152 24.64 -15.99 -1.77
C TYR A 152 23.82 -15.55 -2.99
N GLY A 153 23.91 -14.28 -3.40
CA GLY A 153 23.23 -13.74 -4.57
C GLY A 153 21.83 -13.25 -4.34
N ASN A 154 21.33 -13.25 -3.09
CA ASN A 154 20.01 -12.74 -2.76
C ASN A 154 20.03 -11.21 -2.61
N VAL A 155 20.14 -10.52 -3.73
CA VAL A 155 20.20 -9.06 -3.82
C VAL A 155 18.86 -8.48 -4.29
N GLY A 156 18.31 -7.51 -3.53
CA GLY A 156 17.03 -6.88 -3.85
C GLY A 156 15.81 -7.73 -3.51
N GLN A 157 14.71 -7.54 -4.20
CA GLN A 157 13.42 -8.15 -3.87
C GLN A 157 13.01 -9.31 -4.80
N ASN A 158 13.45 -9.32 -6.05
CA ASN A 158 12.97 -10.30 -7.03
C ASN A 158 13.29 -11.74 -6.62
N ALA A 159 14.51 -12.01 -6.18
CA ALA A 159 14.92 -13.36 -5.79
C ALA A 159 14.15 -13.92 -4.57
N PRO A 160 13.99 -13.19 -3.45
CA PRO A 160 13.20 -13.66 -2.32
C PRO A 160 11.74 -13.95 -2.67
N TYR A 161 11.10 -13.10 -3.50
CA TYR A 161 9.71 -13.35 -3.92
C TYR A 161 9.61 -14.54 -4.88
N ALA A 162 10.61 -14.76 -5.74
CA ALA A 162 10.69 -15.97 -6.55
C ALA A 162 10.85 -17.22 -5.68
N GLN A 163 11.67 -17.17 -4.63
CA GLN A 163 11.80 -18.27 -3.67
C GLN A 163 10.47 -18.58 -2.97
N ILE A 164 9.70 -17.55 -2.59
CA ILE A 164 8.34 -17.73 -2.04
C ILE A 164 7.43 -18.41 -3.07
N ALA A 165 7.44 -17.94 -4.33
CA ALA A 165 6.61 -18.52 -5.39
C ALA A 165 7.00 -19.99 -5.67
N GLN A 166 8.30 -20.32 -5.72
CA GLN A 166 8.77 -21.70 -5.86
C GLN A 166 8.41 -22.56 -4.64
N ARG A 167 8.51 -22.01 -3.43
CA ARG A 167 8.08 -22.74 -2.22
C ARG A 167 6.59 -23.01 -2.24
N TYR A 168 5.77 -22.02 -2.65
CA TYR A 168 4.35 -22.21 -2.83
C TYR A 168 4.06 -23.33 -3.85
N ALA A 169 4.72 -23.28 -5.00
CA ALA A 169 4.62 -24.31 -6.05
C ALA A 169 4.94 -25.71 -5.55
N ALA A 170 6.00 -25.84 -4.74
CA ALA A 170 6.43 -27.13 -4.19
C ALA A 170 5.45 -27.70 -3.15
N VAL A 171 4.69 -26.84 -2.44
CA VAL A 171 3.76 -27.27 -1.38
C VAL A 171 2.35 -27.51 -1.92
N PHE A 172 1.87 -26.61 -2.80
CA PHE A 172 0.46 -26.56 -3.21
C PHE A 172 0.24 -26.79 -4.71
N GLY A 173 1.32 -26.84 -5.50
CA GLY A 173 1.25 -26.82 -6.95
C GLY A 173 1.33 -25.40 -7.52
N TYR A 174 1.41 -25.30 -8.85
CA TYR A 174 1.59 -24.03 -9.55
C TYR A 174 0.74 -23.93 -10.80
N ASP A 175 -0.09 -22.92 -10.87
CA ASP A 175 -0.85 -22.51 -12.04
C ASP A 175 -0.41 -21.10 -12.45
N ALA A 176 0.47 -21.01 -13.44
CA ALA A 176 0.97 -19.74 -13.94
C ALA A 176 -0.14 -18.86 -14.52
N ALA A 177 -1.20 -19.47 -15.10
CA ALA A 177 -2.32 -18.72 -15.65
C ALA A 177 -3.14 -18.02 -14.56
N ALA A 178 -3.30 -18.62 -13.39
CA ALA A 178 -3.97 -18.00 -12.26
C ALA A 178 -3.21 -16.74 -11.76
N LEU A 179 -1.88 -16.81 -11.66
CA LEU A 179 -1.07 -15.64 -11.29
C LEU A 179 -1.11 -14.57 -12.39
N ALA A 180 -1.01 -14.98 -13.66
CA ALA A 180 -1.13 -14.06 -14.78
C ALA A 180 -2.51 -13.37 -14.82
N LYS A 181 -3.60 -14.08 -14.47
CA LYS A 181 -4.95 -13.52 -14.37
C LYS A 181 -5.02 -12.38 -13.35
N ILE A 182 -4.35 -12.48 -12.21
CA ILE A 182 -4.28 -11.36 -11.24
C ILE A 182 -3.74 -10.10 -11.93
N ALA A 183 -2.64 -10.21 -12.69
CA ALA A 183 -2.07 -9.08 -13.40
C ALA A 183 -3.01 -8.54 -14.50
N VAL A 184 -3.73 -9.41 -15.21
CA VAL A 184 -4.69 -9.03 -16.27
C VAL A 184 -5.89 -8.30 -15.69
N ASP A 185 -6.49 -8.81 -14.61
CA ASP A 185 -7.64 -8.19 -13.97
C ASP A 185 -7.29 -6.81 -13.39
N GLN A 186 -6.13 -6.68 -12.74
CA GLN A 186 -5.64 -5.37 -12.28
C GLN A 186 -5.32 -4.42 -13.44
N ARG A 187 -4.82 -4.93 -14.56
CA ARG A 187 -4.63 -4.12 -15.76
C ARG A 187 -5.95 -3.64 -16.34
N THR A 188 -6.99 -4.47 -16.31
CA THR A 188 -8.36 -4.09 -16.71
C THR A 188 -8.87 -2.95 -15.81
N ASN A 189 -8.67 -3.04 -14.51
CA ASN A 189 -8.98 -1.99 -13.56
C ASN A 189 -8.22 -0.69 -13.87
N ALA A 190 -6.92 -0.76 -14.12
CA ALA A 190 -6.10 0.38 -14.50
C ALA A 190 -6.53 1.03 -15.83
N CYS A 191 -7.04 0.25 -16.78
CA CYS A 191 -7.56 0.79 -18.04
C CYS A 191 -8.73 1.74 -17.82
N ALA A 192 -9.53 1.53 -16.78
CA ALA A 192 -10.66 2.39 -16.41
C ALA A 192 -10.26 3.60 -15.56
N HIS A 193 -9.04 3.62 -14.99
CA HIS A 193 -8.59 4.69 -14.07
C HIS A 193 -7.70 5.72 -14.76
N PRO A 194 -8.14 6.98 -14.96
CA PRO A 194 -7.36 7.99 -15.72
C PRO A 194 -5.97 8.31 -15.15
N GLY A 195 -5.77 8.16 -13.82
CA GLY A 195 -4.49 8.39 -13.15
C GLY A 195 -3.51 7.25 -13.24
N ALA A 196 -3.93 6.08 -13.74
CA ALA A 196 -3.07 4.91 -13.84
C ALA A 196 -2.05 5.05 -14.98
N VAL A 197 -0.82 4.60 -14.76
CA VAL A 197 0.25 4.64 -15.77
C VAL A 197 -0.05 3.78 -17.00
N PHE A 198 -0.92 2.80 -16.85
CA PHE A 198 -1.40 1.93 -17.92
C PHE A 198 -2.87 2.16 -18.31
N HIS A 199 -3.41 3.35 -18.03
CA HIS A 199 -4.74 3.73 -18.51
C HIS A 199 -4.91 3.43 -20.00
N GLY A 200 -5.98 2.69 -20.36
CA GLY A 200 -6.30 2.32 -21.74
C GLY A 200 -5.32 1.35 -22.42
N LYS A 201 -4.48 0.62 -21.65
CA LYS A 201 -3.46 -0.32 -22.19
C LYS A 201 -3.70 -1.74 -21.67
N PRO A 202 -4.68 -2.49 -22.21
CA PRO A 202 -4.97 -3.84 -21.76
C PRO A 202 -3.82 -4.82 -22.06
N ILE A 203 -3.80 -5.93 -21.34
CA ILE A 203 -2.94 -7.09 -21.58
C ILE A 203 -3.75 -8.38 -21.50
N THR A 204 -3.19 -9.47 -22.01
CA THR A 204 -3.74 -10.82 -21.94
C THR A 204 -2.89 -11.71 -21.04
N VAL A 205 -3.42 -12.87 -20.67
CA VAL A 205 -2.65 -13.91 -19.95
C VAL A 205 -1.41 -14.31 -20.74
N ASP A 206 -1.52 -14.46 -22.06
CA ASP A 206 -0.39 -14.80 -22.93
C ASP A 206 0.69 -13.71 -22.93
N ASP A 207 0.31 -12.42 -22.93
CA ASP A 207 1.27 -11.32 -22.78
C ASP A 207 2.05 -11.42 -21.48
N VAL A 208 1.41 -11.83 -20.38
CA VAL A 208 2.09 -12.01 -19.09
C VAL A 208 3.07 -13.17 -19.15
N LEU A 209 2.61 -14.34 -19.60
CA LEU A 209 3.38 -15.59 -19.62
C LEU A 209 4.55 -15.56 -20.61
N THR A 210 4.44 -14.75 -21.68
CA THR A 210 5.51 -14.55 -22.66
C THR A 210 6.40 -13.36 -22.38
N SER A 211 6.07 -12.54 -21.37
CA SER A 211 6.94 -11.43 -20.96
C SER A 211 8.27 -11.93 -20.38
N PRO A 212 9.35 -11.13 -20.43
CA PRO A 212 10.65 -11.55 -19.93
C PRO A 212 10.59 -12.08 -18.48
N MET A 213 11.22 -13.22 -18.24
CA MET A 213 11.38 -13.77 -16.90
C MET A 213 12.36 -12.89 -16.09
N ILE A 214 11.95 -12.45 -14.92
CA ILE A 214 12.78 -11.61 -14.02
C ILE A 214 13.52 -12.47 -13.00
N ALA A 215 12.83 -13.43 -12.41
CA ALA A 215 13.39 -14.43 -11.51
C ALA A 215 12.40 -15.61 -11.47
N ASP A 216 12.84 -16.80 -11.87
CA ASP A 216 11.98 -17.99 -12.00
C ASP A 216 11.18 -18.27 -10.72
N PRO A 217 9.82 -18.36 -10.78
CA PRO A 217 8.95 -18.37 -11.96
C PRO A 217 8.31 -17.01 -12.33
N ILE A 218 8.76 -15.89 -11.80
CA ILE A 218 8.11 -14.57 -11.92
C ILE A 218 8.49 -13.90 -13.24
N HIS A 219 7.49 -13.49 -14.01
CA HIS A 219 7.65 -12.71 -15.24
C HIS A 219 7.53 -11.21 -14.98
N MET A 220 7.97 -10.41 -15.96
CA MET A 220 8.05 -8.95 -15.83
C MET A 220 6.68 -8.31 -15.54
N LEU A 221 5.60 -8.78 -16.17
CA LEU A 221 4.26 -8.23 -15.98
C LEU A 221 3.58 -8.69 -14.69
N GLU A 222 4.22 -9.56 -13.93
CA GLU A 222 3.82 -9.96 -12.59
C GLU A 222 4.46 -9.12 -11.48
N THR A 223 5.27 -8.12 -11.87
CA THR A 223 6.01 -7.25 -10.95
C THR A 223 5.51 -5.80 -11.02
N VAL A 224 5.71 -5.05 -9.96
CA VAL A 224 5.32 -3.63 -9.90
C VAL A 224 5.88 -2.79 -11.04
N MET A 225 5.08 -1.84 -11.51
CA MET A 225 5.54 -0.78 -12.39
C MET A 225 6.04 0.41 -11.56
N ARG A 226 7.34 0.63 -11.56
CA ARG A 226 7.94 1.79 -10.89
C ARG A 226 7.56 3.10 -11.58
N VAL A 227 7.10 4.06 -10.79
CA VAL A 227 6.68 5.38 -11.25
C VAL A 227 7.14 6.46 -10.27
N GLN A 228 7.05 7.71 -10.69
CA GLN A 228 6.99 8.87 -9.80
C GLN A 228 5.54 9.11 -9.40
N GLY A 229 5.32 9.63 -8.22
CA GLY A 229 3.97 9.87 -7.69
C GLY A 229 4.04 10.26 -6.22
N GLY A 230 2.98 10.02 -5.51
CA GLY A 230 2.85 10.26 -4.08
C GLY A 230 1.37 10.22 -3.70
N ALA A 231 1.07 9.92 -2.46
CA ALA A 231 -0.31 9.88 -1.99
C ALA A 231 -0.41 10.24 -0.50
N GLY A 232 -1.60 10.59 -0.04
CA GLY A 232 -1.85 10.93 1.34
C GLY A 232 -3.31 10.93 1.72
N VAL A 233 -3.55 10.89 3.01
CA VAL A 233 -4.89 10.95 3.61
C VAL A 233 -4.90 11.88 4.83
N LEU A 234 -6.07 12.41 5.16
CA LEU A 234 -6.37 13.08 6.42
C LEU A 234 -7.29 12.20 7.24
N VAL A 235 -6.84 11.80 8.41
CA VAL A 235 -7.65 11.04 9.38
C VAL A 235 -8.05 11.98 10.51
N ALA A 236 -9.33 12.04 10.82
CA ALA A 236 -9.84 12.99 11.81
C ALA A 236 -10.82 12.32 12.78
N ASN A 237 -11.03 12.97 13.93
CA ASN A 237 -12.06 12.59 14.88
C ASN A 237 -13.47 12.80 14.31
N ALA A 238 -14.49 12.26 14.99
CA ALA A 238 -15.88 12.30 14.53
C ALA A 238 -16.42 13.73 14.38
N ASP A 239 -15.98 14.68 15.22
CA ASP A 239 -16.46 16.06 15.17
C ASP A 239 -15.95 16.81 13.95
N VAL A 240 -14.70 16.59 13.56
CA VAL A 240 -14.13 17.13 12.31
C VAL A 240 -14.72 16.38 11.12
N ALA A 241 -14.87 15.07 11.20
CA ALA A 241 -15.38 14.22 10.12
C ALA A 241 -16.82 14.61 9.70
N ARG A 242 -17.69 14.98 10.64
CA ARG A 242 -19.05 15.45 10.32
C ARG A 242 -19.11 16.74 9.52
N ARG A 243 -18.02 17.52 9.51
CA ARG A 243 -17.91 18.80 8.78
C ARG A 243 -17.15 18.66 7.47
N ALA A 244 -16.62 17.48 7.18
CA ALA A 244 -15.85 17.22 5.97
C ALA A 244 -16.73 17.32 4.71
N ARG A 245 -16.10 17.65 3.58
CA ARG A 245 -16.79 17.78 2.28
C ARG A 245 -17.37 16.47 1.78
N HIS A 246 -16.69 15.36 2.05
CA HIS A 246 -17.05 14.05 1.52
C HIS A 246 -17.53 13.11 2.61
N ARG A 247 -18.21 12.03 2.21
CA ARG A 247 -18.60 10.96 3.12
C ARG A 247 -17.36 10.45 3.87
N PRO A 248 -17.38 10.45 5.22
CA PRO A 248 -16.27 9.92 5.99
C PRO A 248 -16.09 8.42 5.77
N VAL A 249 -14.85 7.96 5.79
CA VAL A 249 -14.51 6.53 5.74
C VAL A 249 -13.93 6.12 7.07
N TRP A 250 -14.75 5.47 7.88
CA TRP A 250 -14.41 5.11 9.25
C TRP A 250 -13.40 3.96 9.31
N VAL A 251 -12.41 4.07 10.18
CA VAL A 251 -11.47 3.00 10.48
C VAL A 251 -12.12 2.06 11.49
N LYS A 252 -12.67 0.95 11.01
CA LYS A 252 -13.44 -0.01 11.82
C LYS A 252 -12.57 -1.01 12.55
N GLY A 253 -11.41 -1.33 11.98
CA GLY A 253 -10.50 -2.28 12.59
C GLY A 253 -9.12 -2.25 11.96
N PHE A 254 -8.15 -2.68 12.72
CA PHE A 254 -6.77 -2.82 12.24
C PHE A 254 -6.06 -3.99 12.92
N GLY A 255 -5.01 -4.45 12.27
CA GLY A 255 -4.02 -5.34 12.84
C GLY A 255 -2.65 -5.10 12.21
N GLU A 256 -1.62 -5.27 13.00
CA GLU A 256 -0.21 -5.21 12.58
C GLU A 256 0.52 -6.41 13.16
N HIS A 257 1.36 -7.03 12.36
CA HIS A 257 2.26 -8.08 12.83
C HIS A 257 3.59 -8.01 12.09
N ILE A 258 4.68 -8.09 12.85
CA ILE A 258 6.06 -8.16 12.39
C ILE A 258 6.60 -9.51 12.85
N ALA A 259 7.00 -10.36 11.91
CA ALA A 259 7.47 -11.71 12.24
C ALA A 259 8.98 -11.87 12.04
N PHE A 260 9.54 -11.32 10.96
CA PHE A 260 10.94 -11.42 10.61
C PHE A 260 11.34 -10.24 9.73
N LYS A 261 12.59 -10.13 9.33
CA LYS A 261 13.04 -9.13 8.35
C LYS A 261 13.38 -9.79 7.01
N THR A 262 14.00 -10.96 7.05
CA THR A 262 14.47 -11.68 5.88
C THR A 262 13.90 -13.09 5.83
N ALA A 263 13.73 -13.65 4.64
CA ALA A 263 13.21 -15.00 4.44
C ALA A 263 14.06 -16.07 5.15
N THR A 264 15.36 -15.81 5.35
CA THR A 264 16.28 -16.68 6.07
C THR A 264 15.84 -16.99 7.51
N TYR A 265 15.10 -16.08 8.14
CA TYR A 265 14.62 -16.23 9.52
C TYR A 265 13.12 -16.55 9.63
N ALA A 266 12.45 -16.78 8.51
CA ALA A 266 11.06 -17.20 8.53
C ALA A 266 10.94 -18.66 8.96
N GLU A 267 10.11 -18.94 9.96
CA GLU A 267 9.79 -20.32 10.37
C GLU A 267 9.00 -21.04 9.28
N ASP A 268 8.05 -20.32 8.67
CA ASP A 268 7.23 -20.81 7.56
C ASP A 268 6.97 -19.67 6.57
N LEU A 269 7.43 -19.84 5.34
CA LEU A 269 7.20 -18.88 4.26
C LEU A 269 5.75 -18.88 3.74
N MET A 270 4.97 -19.92 4.05
CA MET A 270 3.59 -20.04 3.57
C MET A 270 2.60 -19.37 4.51
N THR A 271 2.96 -19.16 5.78
CA THR A 271 2.16 -18.41 6.75
C THR A 271 2.76 -17.04 6.99
N THR A 272 2.10 -16.01 6.52
CA THR A 272 2.61 -14.64 6.57
C THR A 272 1.96 -13.82 7.71
N PRO A 273 2.58 -12.74 8.17
CA PRO A 273 2.05 -11.87 9.23
C PRO A 273 0.62 -11.37 9.01
N ILE A 274 0.15 -11.30 7.76
CA ILE A 274 -1.21 -10.84 7.45
C ILE A 274 -2.27 -11.74 8.09
N SER A 275 -1.98 -13.02 8.32
CA SER A 275 -2.90 -13.94 8.99
C SER A 275 -3.33 -13.39 10.35
N ARG A 276 -2.37 -13.03 11.21
CA ARG A 276 -2.66 -12.44 12.52
C ARG A 276 -3.19 -11.00 12.43
N ALA A 277 -2.69 -10.23 11.47
CA ALA A 277 -3.11 -8.84 11.28
C ALA A 277 -4.58 -8.78 10.83
N ALA A 278 -4.96 -9.59 9.84
CA ALA A 278 -6.34 -9.65 9.33
C ALA A 278 -7.32 -10.18 10.38
N GLU A 279 -6.95 -11.25 11.11
CA GLU A 279 -7.77 -11.78 12.22
C GLU A 279 -8.11 -10.68 13.24
N LYS A 280 -7.13 -9.90 13.67
CA LYS A 280 -7.35 -8.78 14.60
C LYS A 280 -8.20 -7.68 13.98
N ALA A 281 -7.94 -7.30 12.74
CA ALA A 281 -8.69 -6.26 12.06
C ALA A 281 -10.16 -6.62 11.88
N PHE A 282 -10.46 -7.85 11.43
CA PHE A 282 -11.83 -8.34 11.28
C PHE A 282 -12.54 -8.51 12.62
N ALA A 283 -11.86 -9.06 13.64
CA ALA A 283 -12.42 -9.19 14.98
C ALA A 283 -12.78 -7.83 15.58
N MET A 284 -11.93 -6.81 15.43
CA MET A 284 -12.18 -5.45 15.89
C MET A 284 -13.36 -4.82 15.16
N ALA A 285 -13.42 -4.97 13.83
CA ALA A 285 -14.53 -4.49 13.01
C ALA A 285 -15.83 -5.30 13.18
N ARG A 286 -15.79 -6.46 13.82
CA ARG A 286 -16.91 -7.42 13.94
C ARG A 286 -17.43 -7.87 12.57
N LEU A 287 -16.52 -8.07 11.64
CA LEU A 287 -16.80 -8.52 10.27
C LEU A 287 -16.04 -9.81 9.98
N THR A 288 -16.41 -10.44 8.88
CA THR A 288 -15.68 -11.57 8.29
C THR A 288 -15.17 -11.18 6.91
N PRO A 289 -14.19 -11.89 6.34
CA PRO A 289 -13.73 -11.64 4.97
C PRO A 289 -14.87 -11.61 3.93
N ALA A 290 -15.88 -12.45 4.08
CA ALA A 290 -17.04 -12.51 3.19
C ALA A 290 -17.92 -11.25 3.21
N ALA A 291 -17.75 -10.37 4.18
CA ALA A 291 -18.53 -9.13 4.28
C ALA A 291 -17.85 -7.94 3.58
N VAL A 292 -16.70 -8.15 2.93
CA VAL A 292 -15.93 -7.12 2.25
C VAL A 292 -16.47 -6.89 0.85
N ASP A 293 -16.75 -5.64 0.50
CA ASP A 293 -17.25 -5.26 -0.83
C ASP A 293 -16.11 -4.99 -1.82
N VAL A 294 -14.94 -4.54 -1.32
CA VAL A 294 -13.74 -4.30 -2.11
C VAL A 294 -12.47 -4.63 -1.31
N ALA A 295 -11.52 -5.31 -1.93
CA ALA A 295 -10.20 -5.56 -1.35
C ALA A 295 -9.13 -4.74 -2.07
N SER A 296 -8.31 -3.98 -1.33
CA SER A 296 -7.13 -3.30 -1.84
C SER A 296 -5.89 -3.93 -1.21
N LEU A 297 -5.33 -4.91 -1.92
CA LEU A 297 -4.25 -5.76 -1.44
C LEU A 297 -2.91 -5.29 -2.00
N TYR A 298 -1.92 -5.17 -1.14
CA TYR A 298 -0.55 -4.84 -1.55
C TYR A 298 -0.03 -5.87 -2.56
N ASP A 299 0.37 -5.40 -3.73
CA ASP A 299 0.61 -6.20 -4.91
C ASP A 299 1.97 -5.92 -5.56
N CYS A 300 3.05 -5.98 -4.76
CA CYS A 300 4.39 -5.85 -5.34
C CYS A 300 4.72 -6.97 -6.34
N TYR A 301 4.08 -8.11 -6.21
CA TYR A 301 4.07 -9.24 -7.13
C TYR A 301 2.71 -9.93 -7.11
N THR A 302 2.35 -10.66 -8.15
CA THR A 302 1.11 -11.43 -8.20
C THR A 302 1.02 -12.47 -7.09
N ILE A 303 2.13 -13.13 -6.75
CA ILE A 303 2.21 -14.07 -5.63
C ILE A 303 1.90 -13.41 -4.28
N THR A 304 2.19 -12.13 -4.09
CA THR A 304 1.84 -11.39 -2.87
C THR A 304 0.33 -11.30 -2.70
N VAL A 305 -0.39 -11.02 -3.78
CA VAL A 305 -1.86 -10.97 -3.80
C VAL A 305 -2.43 -12.34 -3.45
N LEU A 306 -1.97 -13.39 -4.14
CA LEU A 306 -2.41 -14.77 -3.92
C LEU A 306 -2.26 -15.19 -2.44
N MET A 307 -1.07 -15.00 -1.88
CA MET A 307 -0.80 -15.37 -0.50
C MET A 307 -1.56 -14.51 0.50
N THR A 308 -1.84 -13.25 0.17
CA THR A 308 -2.66 -12.39 1.02
C THR A 308 -4.12 -12.85 1.04
N LEU A 309 -4.68 -13.27 -0.10
CA LEU A 309 -6.04 -13.84 -0.16
C LEU A 309 -6.19 -15.05 0.76
N GLU A 310 -5.24 -16.00 0.72
CA GLU A 310 -5.24 -17.17 1.59
C GLU A 310 -5.03 -16.83 3.06
N ASN A 311 -3.97 -16.05 3.35
CA ASN A 311 -3.58 -15.78 4.72
C ASN A 311 -4.49 -14.79 5.44
N ALA A 312 -5.23 -13.92 4.72
CA ALA A 312 -6.25 -13.06 5.29
C ALA A 312 -7.62 -13.75 5.39
N GLY A 313 -7.76 -14.99 4.90
CA GLY A 313 -8.96 -15.81 5.06
C GLY A 313 -10.05 -15.58 4.03
N PHE A 314 -9.74 -15.03 2.85
CA PHE A 314 -10.69 -14.94 1.73
C PHE A 314 -10.90 -16.29 1.05
N CYS A 315 -9.91 -17.15 1.08
CA CYS A 315 -9.99 -18.54 0.64
C CYS A 315 -9.15 -19.46 1.54
N GLY A 316 -9.28 -20.77 1.33
CA GLY A 316 -8.50 -21.77 2.08
C GLY A 316 -7.04 -21.78 1.68
N LYS A 317 -6.20 -22.27 2.58
CA LYS A 317 -4.76 -22.40 2.36
C LYS A 317 -4.46 -23.39 1.23
N GLY A 318 -3.70 -22.93 0.23
CA GLY A 318 -3.40 -23.71 -0.98
C GLY A 318 -4.52 -23.70 -2.03
N GLU A 319 -5.62 -23.05 -1.77
CA GLU A 319 -6.77 -22.95 -2.69
C GLU A 319 -6.75 -21.67 -3.54
N GLY A 320 -5.82 -20.77 -3.28
CA GLY A 320 -5.80 -19.43 -3.86
C GLY A 320 -5.79 -19.42 -5.38
N MET A 321 -5.03 -20.30 -6.06
CA MET A 321 -5.01 -20.37 -7.53
C MET A 321 -6.36 -20.79 -8.12
N ALA A 322 -6.99 -21.82 -7.53
CA ALA A 322 -8.31 -22.27 -7.96
C ALA A 322 -9.37 -21.20 -7.69
N TRP A 323 -9.26 -20.51 -6.54
CA TRP A 323 -10.14 -19.40 -6.18
C TRP A 323 -10.02 -18.21 -7.15
N VAL A 324 -8.80 -17.80 -7.50
CA VAL A 324 -8.56 -16.73 -8.49
C VAL A 324 -9.17 -17.07 -9.87
N ASN A 325 -9.06 -18.32 -10.28
CA ASN A 325 -9.66 -18.78 -11.55
C ASN A 325 -11.20 -18.79 -11.54
N GLN A 326 -11.82 -18.86 -10.37
CA GLN A 326 -13.28 -18.91 -10.21
C GLN A 326 -13.91 -17.52 -10.06
N HIS A 327 -13.11 -16.47 -9.73
CA HIS A 327 -13.62 -15.13 -9.45
C HIS A 327 -13.16 -14.13 -10.52
N ASP A 328 -14.00 -13.15 -10.79
CA ASP A 328 -13.65 -11.94 -11.54
C ASP A 328 -13.18 -10.86 -10.57
N LEU A 329 -11.87 -10.56 -10.63
CA LEU A 329 -11.23 -9.60 -9.72
C LEU A 329 -11.29 -8.16 -10.23
N THR A 330 -12.00 -7.90 -11.32
CA THR A 330 -12.18 -6.54 -11.83
C THR A 330 -13.16 -5.74 -10.97
N PHE A 331 -13.17 -4.41 -11.14
CA PHE A 331 -14.12 -3.54 -10.43
C PHE A 331 -15.59 -3.87 -10.73
N ALA A 332 -15.88 -4.57 -11.82
CA ALA A 332 -17.22 -5.01 -12.22
C ALA A 332 -17.50 -6.48 -11.86
N GLY A 333 -16.52 -7.18 -11.32
CA GLY A 333 -16.59 -8.61 -11.00
C GLY A 333 -17.26 -8.89 -9.66
N ASP A 334 -17.27 -10.16 -9.31
CA ASP A 334 -17.86 -10.67 -8.07
C ASP A 334 -16.94 -10.53 -6.85
N PHE A 335 -15.64 -10.28 -7.06
CA PHE A 335 -14.69 -9.94 -6.00
C PHE A 335 -13.79 -8.78 -6.42
N PRO A 336 -14.25 -7.52 -6.34
CA PRO A 336 -13.47 -6.36 -6.74
C PRO A 336 -12.15 -6.23 -5.95
N LEU A 337 -11.01 -6.26 -6.66
CA LEU A 337 -9.69 -6.23 -6.08
C LEU A 337 -8.81 -5.20 -6.78
N ASN A 338 -8.17 -4.29 -6.01
CA ASN A 338 -7.26 -3.27 -6.53
C ASN A 338 -7.88 -2.49 -7.70
N THR A 339 -9.01 -1.87 -7.45
CA THR A 339 -9.91 -1.30 -8.46
C THR A 339 -9.34 -0.13 -9.27
N ALA A 340 -8.26 0.50 -8.80
CA ALA A 340 -7.49 1.47 -9.59
C ALA A 340 -6.34 0.82 -10.38
N GLY A 341 -6.10 -0.49 -10.23
CA GLY A 341 -5.05 -1.25 -10.91
C GLY A 341 -3.86 -1.64 -10.05
N GLY A 342 -3.84 -1.26 -8.77
CA GLY A 342 -2.76 -1.60 -7.83
C GLY A 342 -1.38 -1.10 -8.27
N GLN A 343 -0.34 -1.58 -7.62
CA GLN A 343 1.03 -1.22 -7.95
C GLN A 343 1.50 -1.84 -9.27
N LEU A 344 0.90 -2.97 -9.68
CA LEU A 344 1.20 -3.63 -10.95
C LEU A 344 0.79 -2.78 -12.14
N SER A 345 -0.30 -2.02 -12.02
CA SER A 345 -0.92 -1.37 -13.20
C SER A 345 -1.27 0.11 -13.02
N PHE A 346 -1.61 0.58 -11.81
CA PHE A 346 -1.61 2.02 -11.52
C PHE A 346 -0.17 2.54 -11.45
N GLY A 347 0.68 1.86 -10.71
CA GLY A 347 2.09 2.14 -10.54
C GLY A 347 2.53 2.29 -9.10
N GLN A 348 3.81 1.97 -8.85
CA GLN A 348 4.43 2.08 -7.52
C GLN A 348 5.34 3.30 -7.43
N ALA A 349 4.92 4.32 -6.72
CA ALA A 349 5.74 5.50 -6.41
C ALA A 349 6.55 5.29 -5.12
N GLY A 350 7.47 4.34 -5.11
CA GLY A 350 8.25 3.99 -3.93
C GLY A 350 7.36 3.58 -2.75
N MET A 351 7.57 4.18 -1.59
CA MET A 351 6.77 3.91 -0.38
C MET A 351 5.30 4.34 -0.51
N ALA A 352 5.00 5.29 -1.40
CA ALA A 352 3.64 5.74 -1.65
C ALA A 352 2.75 4.68 -2.33
N GLY A 353 3.33 3.60 -2.87
CA GLY A 353 2.56 2.47 -3.39
C GLY A 353 1.58 1.89 -2.37
N GLY A 354 2.00 1.77 -1.10
CA GLY A 354 1.11 1.35 -0.02
C GLY A 354 0.00 2.36 0.31
N MET A 355 0.26 3.68 0.16
CA MET A 355 -0.75 4.71 0.38
C MET A 355 -1.78 4.75 -0.74
N HIS A 356 -1.38 4.40 -1.96
CA HIS A 356 -2.32 4.24 -3.08
C HIS A 356 -3.43 3.23 -2.76
N HIS A 357 -3.12 2.09 -2.13
CA HIS A 357 -4.13 1.11 -1.70
C HIS A 357 -5.12 1.67 -0.69
N VAL A 358 -4.66 2.49 0.25
CA VAL A 358 -5.53 3.18 1.21
C VAL A 358 -6.44 4.17 0.49
N VAL A 359 -5.87 4.96 -0.43
CA VAL A 359 -6.61 5.98 -1.19
C VAL A 359 -7.64 5.32 -2.13
N ASP A 360 -7.29 4.22 -2.81
CA ASP A 360 -8.21 3.46 -3.66
C ASP A 360 -9.39 2.92 -2.87
N ALA A 361 -9.15 2.24 -1.75
CA ALA A 361 -10.19 1.74 -0.87
C ALA A 361 -11.10 2.87 -0.31
N ALA A 362 -10.50 3.97 0.15
CA ALA A 362 -11.24 5.11 0.65
C ALA A 362 -12.10 5.76 -0.46
N ARG A 363 -11.54 5.89 -1.67
CA ARG A 363 -12.25 6.42 -2.85
C ARG A 363 -13.48 5.59 -3.20
N GLN A 364 -13.38 4.25 -3.14
CA GLN A 364 -14.51 3.34 -3.35
C GLN A 364 -15.61 3.54 -2.31
N VAL A 365 -15.27 3.54 -1.03
CA VAL A 365 -16.24 3.74 0.07
C VAL A 365 -16.86 5.14 0.03
N MET A 366 -16.12 6.16 -0.41
CA MET A 366 -16.64 7.53 -0.62
C MET A 366 -17.60 7.64 -1.82
N GLY A 367 -17.67 6.63 -2.70
CA GLY A 367 -18.44 6.69 -3.95
C GLY A 367 -17.81 7.61 -5.02
N ARG A 368 -16.48 7.70 -5.06
CA ARG A 368 -15.71 8.65 -5.91
C ARG A 368 -14.81 7.98 -6.94
N ALA A 369 -14.96 6.68 -7.17
CA ALA A 369 -14.07 5.94 -8.08
C ALA A 369 -14.44 6.07 -9.58
N GLY A 370 -15.44 6.87 -9.93
CA GLY A 370 -15.81 7.15 -11.32
C GLY A 370 -16.22 5.90 -12.08
N GLN A 371 -15.58 5.61 -13.22
CA GLN A 371 -15.91 4.44 -14.04
C GLN A 371 -15.59 3.11 -13.35
N ALA A 372 -14.62 3.10 -12.44
CA ALA A 372 -14.23 1.91 -11.68
C ALA A 372 -14.99 1.78 -10.34
N GLN A 373 -16.10 2.51 -10.16
CA GLN A 373 -16.87 2.46 -8.93
C GLN A 373 -17.58 1.12 -8.76
N VAL A 374 -17.28 0.43 -7.66
CA VAL A 374 -18.00 -0.75 -7.20
C VAL A 374 -19.37 -0.33 -6.67
N ALA A 375 -20.43 -1.00 -7.15
CA ALA A 375 -21.78 -0.70 -6.70
C ALA A 375 -21.95 -1.00 -5.21
N ASP A 376 -22.68 -0.13 -4.49
CA ASP A 376 -23.02 -0.30 -3.07
C ASP A 376 -21.80 -0.61 -2.17
N CYS A 377 -20.65 -0.02 -2.48
CA CYS A 377 -19.42 -0.21 -1.72
C CYS A 377 -19.47 0.50 -0.37
N HIS A 378 -19.55 -0.27 0.70
CA HIS A 378 -19.60 0.20 2.09
C HIS A 378 -18.42 -0.24 2.92
N ARG A 379 -17.77 -1.35 2.58
CA ARG A 379 -16.73 -2.02 3.38
C ARG A 379 -15.53 -2.37 2.52
N ALA A 380 -14.38 -1.88 2.92
CA ALA A 380 -13.13 -2.17 2.26
C ALA A 380 -12.15 -2.87 3.20
N PHE A 381 -11.40 -3.81 2.66
CA PHE A 381 -10.22 -4.38 3.31
C PHE A 381 -8.96 -3.84 2.62
N VAL A 382 -7.99 -3.39 3.41
CA VAL A 382 -6.68 -2.93 2.89
C VAL A 382 -5.57 -3.75 3.52
N SER A 383 -4.63 -4.23 2.73
CA SER A 383 -3.40 -4.81 3.24
C SER A 383 -2.18 -3.96 2.89
N GLY A 384 -1.25 -3.86 3.81
CA GLY A 384 0.11 -3.33 3.60
C GLY A 384 1.13 -4.44 3.79
N THR A 385 2.16 -4.48 2.95
CA THR A 385 3.23 -5.49 3.03
C THR A 385 4.59 -4.84 2.97
N GLY A 386 5.38 -5.03 4.01
CA GLY A 386 6.77 -4.59 4.09
C GLY A 386 7.75 -5.76 4.06
N GLY A 387 9.00 -5.45 3.77
CA GLY A 387 10.07 -6.44 3.66
C GLY A 387 9.78 -7.47 2.57
N ILE A 388 9.97 -8.74 2.91
CA ILE A 388 9.66 -9.89 2.05
C ILE A 388 8.45 -10.61 2.68
N MET A 389 7.29 -9.94 2.68
CA MET A 389 6.08 -10.36 3.41
C MET A 389 6.37 -10.59 4.92
N SER A 390 7.24 -9.79 5.50
CA SER A 390 7.79 -10.01 6.85
C SER A 390 7.15 -9.14 7.92
N GLU A 391 6.55 -8.04 7.51
CA GLU A 391 5.78 -7.10 8.33
C GLU A 391 4.54 -6.70 7.54
N GLN A 392 3.38 -6.93 8.11
CA GLN A 392 2.13 -6.70 7.41
C GLN A 392 1.10 -6.01 8.30
N VAL A 393 0.29 -5.19 7.65
CA VAL A 393 -0.81 -4.44 8.27
C VAL A 393 -2.10 -4.74 7.53
N ALA A 394 -3.17 -4.90 8.29
CA ALA A 394 -4.53 -5.01 7.79
C ALA A 394 -5.38 -3.86 8.31
N LEU A 395 -6.22 -3.28 7.47
CA LEU A 395 -7.25 -2.31 7.83
C LEU A 395 -8.62 -2.81 7.35
N VAL A 396 -9.64 -2.55 8.14
CA VAL A 396 -11.04 -2.64 7.75
C VAL A 396 -11.63 -1.25 7.80
N LEU A 397 -12.12 -0.78 6.66
CA LEU A 397 -12.70 0.55 6.48
C LEU A 397 -14.19 0.43 6.21
N GLY A 398 -14.98 1.41 6.64
CA GLY A 398 -16.42 1.41 6.43
C GLY A 398 -17.02 2.80 6.24
N GLY A 399 -18.16 2.87 5.53
CA GLY A 399 -18.86 4.12 5.24
C GLY A 399 -19.94 4.51 6.25
N ASP A 400 -20.19 3.70 7.26
CA ASP A 400 -21.25 3.83 8.28
C ASP A 400 -20.79 3.47 9.69
#